data_362d0197a32d57ca172e38a3a32adc52
#
_entry.id   362d0197a32d57ca172e38a3a32adc52
#
_cell.length_a   1.000
_cell.length_b   1.000
_cell.length_c   1.000
_cell.angle_alpha   90.00
_cell.angle_beta   90.00
_cell.angle_gamma   90.00
#
_symmetry.space_group_name_H-M   'P 1'
#
loop_
_entity.id
_entity.type
_entity.pdbx_description
1 polymer ?
#
loop_
_entity_poly.entity_id
_entity_poly.type
_entity_poly.pdbx_seq_one_letter_code
_entity_poly.pdbx_strand_id
1 'polypeptide(L)'
;NYRYAYLHEIPLNARLSQGDSIVTSGYSTIFPENILVGYIDEFEEKGGSFYEIKVELSVDFKAISEVYMIRNFQKKEQKELENNRLKND
;
A
#
# COMPACT_ATOMS: atom_id res chain seq x y z
N ASN A 1 10.17 -7.50 -8.84
CA ASN A 1 9.35 -7.14 -9.95
C ASN A 1 8.01 -6.54 -9.52
N TYR A 2 7.79 -5.29 -9.85
CA TYR A 2 6.74 -4.45 -9.26
C TYR A 2 5.45 -4.41 -10.07
N ARG A 3 5.11 -5.49 -10.75
CA ARG A 3 3.88 -5.52 -11.54
C ARG A 3 2.64 -5.71 -10.69
N TYR A 4 2.78 -6.45 -9.60
CA TYR A 4 1.65 -6.80 -8.74
C TYR A 4 1.95 -6.43 -7.29
N ALA A 5 0.89 -6.17 -6.57
CA ALA A 5 0.95 -6.00 -5.12
C ALA A 5 -0.22 -6.77 -4.49
N TYR A 6 -0.13 -7.02 -3.20
CA TYR A 6 -1.17 -7.73 -2.47
C TYR A 6 -1.71 -6.86 -1.36
N LEU A 7 -3.03 -6.76 -1.29
CA LEU A 7 -3.72 -6.12 -0.17
C LEU A 7 -4.24 -7.21 0.73
N HIS A 8 -3.98 -7.08 2.02
CA HIS A 8 -4.37 -8.06 3.02
C HIS A 8 -5.46 -7.49 3.92
N GLU A 9 -6.19 -8.39 4.59
CA GLU A 9 -7.15 -8.00 5.62
C GLU A 9 -8.27 -7.09 5.13
N ILE A 10 -8.72 -7.29 3.90
CA ILE A 10 -9.85 -6.57 3.36
C ILE A 10 -11.13 -7.21 3.89
N PRO A 11 -12.04 -6.45 4.52
CA PRO A 11 -13.25 -7.03 5.11
C PRO A 11 -14.12 -7.77 4.09
N LEU A 12 -14.73 -8.86 4.53
CA LEU A 12 -15.58 -9.69 3.65
C LEU A 12 -16.82 -8.95 3.14
N ASN A 13 -17.25 -7.89 3.80
CA ASN A 13 -18.37 -7.09 3.33
C ASN A 13 -18.03 -6.17 2.17
N ALA A 14 -16.74 -6.06 1.81
CA ALA A 14 -16.34 -5.30 0.63
C ALA A 14 -16.87 -5.98 -0.63
N ARG A 15 -17.39 -5.18 -1.54
CA ARG A 15 -17.88 -5.69 -2.82
C ARG A 15 -16.75 -5.59 -3.84
N LEU A 16 -16.23 -6.73 -4.22
CA LEU A 16 -15.06 -6.82 -5.10
C LEU A 16 -15.44 -7.46 -6.41
N SER A 17 -14.89 -6.93 -7.50
CA SER A 17 -15.01 -7.54 -8.82
C SER A 17 -13.67 -7.43 -9.52
N GLN A 18 -13.35 -8.45 -10.30
CA GLN A 18 -12.14 -8.42 -11.12
C GLN A 18 -12.19 -7.22 -12.05
N GLY A 19 -11.08 -6.50 -12.15
CA GLY A 19 -10.99 -5.31 -12.98
C GLY A 19 -11.36 -4.01 -12.28
N ASP A 20 -11.88 -4.07 -11.05
CA ASP A 20 -12.19 -2.86 -10.29
C ASP A 20 -10.93 -2.06 -10.05
N SER A 21 -11.05 -0.73 -10.14
CA SER A 21 -9.95 0.17 -9.83
C SER A 21 -9.77 0.34 -8.33
N ILE A 22 -8.52 0.48 -7.91
CA ILE A 22 -8.16 0.75 -6.53
C ILE A 22 -7.43 2.07 -6.49
N VAL A 23 -7.90 2.97 -5.63
CA VAL A 23 -7.32 4.30 -5.48
C VAL A 23 -6.94 4.53 -4.02
N THR A 24 -6.04 5.48 -3.81
CA THR A 24 -5.65 5.87 -2.46
C THR A 24 -6.78 6.63 -1.80
N SER A 25 -6.95 6.43 -0.49
CA SER A 25 -8.06 7.03 0.26
C SER A 25 -7.73 8.36 0.91
N GLY A 26 -6.45 8.70 0.97
CA GLY A 26 -6.02 9.92 1.67
C GLY A 26 -5.81 9.74 3.17
N TYR A 27 -6.08 8.56 3.71
CA TYR A 27 -5.77 8.27 5.12
C TYR A 27 -4.28 8.12 5.37
N SER A 28 -3.52 7.81 4.33
CA SER A 28 -2.08 7.71 4.44
C SER A 28 -1.45 9.09 4.33
N THR A 29 -0.48 9.37 5.19
CA THR A 29 0.33 10.60 5.07
C THR A 29 1.37 10.48 3.96
N ILE A 30 1.50 9.30 3.38
CA ILE A 30 2.49 9.01 2.34
C ILE A 30 1.97 9.42 0.97
N PHE A 31 0.72 9.07 0.68
CA PHE A 31 0.13 9.30 -0.64
C PHE A 31 -1.05 10.26 -0.55
N PRO A 32 -1.17 11.21 -1.47
CA PRO A 32 -2.41 11.99 -1.61
C PRO A 32 -3.58 11.07 -1.92
N GLU A 33 -4.80 11.56 -1.72
CA GLU A 33 -5.98 10.78 -2.07
C GLU A 33 -6.22 10.72 -3.58
N ASN A 34 -6.97 9.71 -4.01
CA ASN A 34 -7.42 9.53 -5.40
C ASN A 34 -6.31 9.25 -6.41
N ILE A 35 -5.18 8.73 -5.97
CA ILE A 35 -4.17 8.23 -6.91
C ILE A 35 -4.55 6.80 -7.28
N LEU A 36 -4.61 6.52 -8.57
CA LEU A 36 -4.89 5.17 -9.05
C LEU A 36 -3.74 4.24 -8.69
N VAL A 37 -4.02 3.29 -7.81
CA VAL A 37 -3.04 2.26 -7.43
C VAL A 37 -2.95 1.21 -8.53
N GLY A 38 -4.08 0.74 -9.00
CA GLY A 38 -4.13 -0.29 -10.03
C GLY A 38 -5.51 -0.90 -10.12
N TYR A 39 -5.56 -2.12 -10.60
CA TYR A 39 -6.81 -2.84 -10.83
C TYR A 39 -6.76 -4.20 -10.17
N ILE A 40 -7.90 -4.68 -9.69
CA ILE A 40 -7.99 -6.01 -9.08
C ILE A 40 -7.74 -7.06 -10.17
N ASP A 41 -6.68 -7.84 -10.00
CA ASP A 41 -6.38 -8.96 -10.87
C ASP A 41 -7.18 -10.20 -10.43
N GLU A 42 -7.06 -10.52 -9.14
CA GLU A 42 -7.84 -11.60 -8.53
C GLU A 42 -7.92 -11.36 -7.03
N PHE A 43 -8.85 -12.05 -6.39
CA PHE A 43 -8.98 -11.98 -4.95
C PHE A 43 -9.49 -13.32 -4.42
N GLU A 44 -9.17 -13.59 -3.15
CA GLU A 44 -9.63 -14.81 -2.51
C GLU A 44 -9.86 -14.58 -1.03
N GLU A 45 -10.72 -15.40 -0.46
CA GLU A 45 -11.02 -15.39 0.96
C GLU A 45 -9.93 -16.13 1.72
N LYS A 46 -9.43 -15.52 2.76
CA LYS A 46 -8.39 -16.11 3.61
C LYS A 46 -8.89 -16.25 5.03
N GLY A 47 -8.83 -17.47 5.54
CA GLY A 47 -9.21 -17.76 6.91
C GLY A 47 -10.66 -17.50 7.28
N GLY A 48 -11.53 -17.31 6.30
CA GLY A 48 -12.93 -17.07 6.53
C GLY A 48 -13.29 -15.70 7.08
N SER A 49 -12.32 -14.81 7.17
CA SER A 49 -12.54 -13.50 7.81
C SER A 49 -12.21 -12.31 6.93
N PHE A 50 -11.28 -12.49 6.00
CA PHE A 50 -10.77 -11.39 5.17
C PHE A 50 -10.53 -11.85 3.75
N TYR A 51 -10.50 -10.88 2.83
CA TYR A 51 -10.01 -11.09 1.48
C TYR A 51 -8.55 -10.71 1.38
N GLU A 52 -7.82 -11.44 0.54
CA GLU A 52 -6.53 -11.04 0.02
C GLU A 52 -6.70 -10.70 -1.45
N ILE A 53 -6.26 -9.52 -1.85
CA ILE A 53 -6.47 -9.00 -3.20
C ILE A 53 -5.13 -8.86 -3.91
N LYS A 54 -5.03 -9.45 -5.09
CA LYS A 54 -3.88 -9.26 -5.97
C LYS A 54 -4.20 -8.10 -6.91
N VAL A 55 -3.38 -7.07 -6.88
CA VAL A 55 -3.58 -5.83 -7.64
C VAL A 55 -2.51 -5.71 -8.71
N GLU A 56 -2.93 -5.50 -9.94
CA GLU A 56 -2.01 -5.14 -11.02
C GLU A 56 -1.78 -3.64 -10.94
N LEU A 57 -0.55 -3.25 -10.65
CA LEU A 57 -0.20 -1.87 -10.39
C LEU A 57 -0.23 -1.01 -11.64
N SER A 58 -0.73 0.21 -11.52
CA SER A 58 -0.65 1.20 -12.58
C SER A 58 0.79 1.70 -12.73
N VAL A 59 1.12 2.13 -13.95
CA VAL A 59 2.46 2.70 -14.21
C VAL A 59 2.67 3.96 -13.38
N ASP A 60 1.65 4.80 -13.30
CA ASP A 60 1.73 6.03 -12.52
C ASP A 60 1.98 5.78 -11.05
N PHE A 61 1.30 4.79 -10.49
CA PHE A 61 1.49 4.44 -9.08
C PHE A 61 2.90 3.92 -8.84
N LYS A 62 3.44 3.11 -9.74
CA LYS A 62 4.80 2.60 -9.61
C LYS A 62 5.82 3.75 -9.52
N ALA A 63 5.70 4.72 -10.42
CA ALA A 63 6.61 5.85 -10.44
C ALA A 63 6.50 6.68 -9.17
N ILE A 64 5.27 6.96 -8.72
CA ILE A 64 5.01 7.75 -7.52
C ILE A 64 5.49 6.99 -6.27
N SER A 65 5.20 5.70 -6.19
CA SER A 65 5.55 4.92 -5.01
C SER A 65 7.05 4.80 -4.82
N GLU A 66 7.81 4.71 -5.88
CA GLU A 66 9.27 4.70 -5.78
C GLU A 66 9.81 5.98 -5.14
N VAL A 67 9.30 7.13 -5.57
CA VAL A 67 9.71 8.42 -5.03
C VAL A 67 9.33 8.53 -3.54
N TYR A 68 8.09 8.21 -3.20
CA TYR A 68 7.62 8.30 -1.82
C TYR A 68 8.30 7.28 -0.91
N MET A 69 8.58 6.11 -1.42
CA MET A 69 9.27 5.07 -0.66
C MET A 69 10.68 5.51 -0.27
N ILE A 70 11.41 6.14 -1.17
CA ILE A 70 12.74 6.66 -0.88
C ILE A 70 12.68 7.73 0.21
N ARG A 71 11.74 8.65 0.11
CA ARG A 71 11.56 9.70 1.13
C ARG A 71 11.23 9.12 2.50
N ASN A 72 10.34 8.15 2.53
CA ASN A 72 9.95 7.54 3.80
C ASN A 72 11.07 6.72 4.41
N PHE A 73 11.85 6.06 3.60
CA PHE A 73 13.00 5.31 4.08
C PHE A 73 14.00 6.23 4.79
N GLN A 74 14.33 7.37 4.17
CA GLN A 74 15.21 8.34 4.80
C GLN A 74 14.65 8.91 6.10
N LYS A 75 13.37 9.24 6.09
CA LYS A 75 12.68 9.75 7.27
C LYS A 75 12.67 8.73 8.41
N LYS A 76 12.45 7.47 8.06
CA LYS A 76 12.44 6.39 9.02
C LYS A 76 13.82 6.18 9.64
N GLU A 77 14.86 6.23 8.83
CA GLU A 77 16.22 6.13 9.33
C GLU A 77 16.55 7.24 10.32
N GLN A 78 16.19 8.46 10.00
CA GLN A 78 16.39 9.58 10.90
C GLN A 78 15.67 9.39 12.22
N LYS A 79 14.43 8.95 12.19
CA LYS A 79 13.66 8.67 13.39
C LYS A 79 14.29 7.57 14.23
N GLU A 80 14.74 6.50 13.61
CA GLU A 80 15.39 5.41 14.31
C GLU A 80 16.68 5.86 14.98
N LEU A 81 17.47 6.67 14.30
CA LEU A 81 18.69 7.22 14.87
C LEU A 81 18.41 8.12 16.06
N GLU A 82 17.39 8.99 15.96
CA GLU A 82 16.98 9.85 17.04
C GLU A 82 16.48 9.06 18.24
N ASN A 83 15.67 8.04 18.00
CA ASN A 83 15.16 7.17 19.04
C ASN A 83 16.29 6.42 19.74
N ASN A 84 17.26 5.97 19.00
CA ASN A 84 18.41 5.28 19.56
C ASN A 84 19.24 6.21 20.45
N ARG A 85 19.42 7.45 20.06
CA ARG A 85 20.06 8.45 20.90
C ARG A 85 19.32 8.65 22.22
N LEU A 86 18.00 8.80 22.12
CA LEU A 86 17.18 9.01 23.31
C LEU A 86 17.20 7.81 24.25
N LYS A 87 17.30 6.61 23.70
CA LYS A 87 17.37 5.39 24.52
C LYS A 87 18.70 5.19 25.21
N ASN A 88 19.76 5.76 24.66
CA ASN A 88 21.11 5.62 25.19
C ASN A 88 21.46 6.69 26.22
N ASP A 89 20.62 7.68 26.36
CA ASP A 89 20.76 8.70 27.36
C ASP A 89 20.00 8.33 28.65
#